data_6df665cbac6713565f1d676b9c8b82e5
#
_entry.id   6df665cbac6713565f1d676b9c8b82e5
#
_cell.length_a   1.000
_cell.length_b   1.000
_cell.length_c   1.000
_cell.angle_alpha   90.00
_cell.angle_beta   90.00
_cell.angle_gamma   90.00
#
_symmetry.space_group_name_H-M   'P 1'
#
loop_
_entity.id
_entity.type
_entity.pdbx_description
1 polymer ?
#
loop_
_entity_poly.entity_id
_entity_poly.type
_entity_poly.pdbx_seq_one_letter_code
_entity_poly.pdbx_strand_id
1 'polypeptide(L)'
;MARSPRSRAARAPLGVPLVALLLAAGCGAGGPGAPAERVRDDAGLIDEVQREELSRYHELLLHDHDIDYRVQTVRGEPDLNLYAARRYEELEVGSRSRTGRGLLLVIDAEHDRVRLEVGRALEGQLPDAVVAYLEHRQMVPFFRSGRVAHGILATTELLVSRVQEARARGDWAAPGPIHGTSGAGAATQAGLGAGAEPSREAPDDAGTAARAGATPEATLAAYTRALAERDARPDLDVYSADTRRMLRDWVVTPAQMDHLVRTYRGCHPEPARLDAANARAVIRYPIPERRCSPWFFVREQGRWRLDLTTMQSAIRFGRSNAWRFVPGVEHPYGFAFEGWSLDRNGFPQVARRD
;
A
#
# COMPACT_ATOMS: atom_id res chain seq x y z
N MET A 1 -7.00 8.13 -72.73
CA MET A 1 -8.14 7.28 -73.15
C MET A 1 -8.63 6.63 -71.89
N ALA A 2 -9.71 7.12 -71.44
CA ALA A 2 -11.06 6.67 -71.31
C ALA A 2 -11.28 6.00 -69.91
N ARG A 3 -11.97 6.54 -69.09
CA ARG A 3 -13.37 6.83 -68.73
C ARG A 3 -13.74 6.13 -67.42
N SER A 4 -14.07 6.93 -66.46
CA SER A 4 -15.00 6.61 -65.32
C SER A 4 -16.42 6.30 -65.85
N PRO A 5 -17.26 5.58 -65.15
CA PRO A 5 -18.43 6.25 -64.58
C PRO A 5 -18.79 5.78 -63.15
N ARG A 6 -19.09 6.74 -62.26
CA ARG A 6 -20.41 7.24 -61.77
C ARG A 6 -21.35 6.20 -61.15
N SER A 7 -21.46 6.33 -59.80
CA SER A 7 -22.64 6.63 -58.97
C SER A 7 -23.93 5.77 -59.14
N ARG A 8 -24.43 5.33 -58.00
CA ARG A 8 -25.86 5.45 -57.66
C ARG A 8 -26.08 5.30 -56.14
N ALA A 9 -26.72 6.31 -55.64
CA ALA A 9 -27.33 6.35 -54.31
C ALA A 9 -28.72 5.70 -54.36
N ALA A 10 -29.14 5.09 -53.25
CA ALA A 10 -30.54 4.84 -52.92
C ALA A 10 -30.62 4.69 -51.40
N ARG A 11 -31.08 5.69 -50.68
CA ARG A 11 -32.37 6.03 -50.14
C ARG A 11 -32.92 5.00 -49.14
N ALA A 12 -33.04 5.51 -47.88
CA ALA A 12 -33.81 4.92 -46.76
C ALA A 12 -35.33 4.89 -47.03
N PRO A 13 -36.10 4.17 -46.18
CA PRO A 13 -37.07 4.90 -45.39
C PRO A 13 -37.14 4.48 -43.91
N LEU A 14 -37.20 5.45 -43.06
CA LEU A 14 -38.28 5.86 -42.16
C LEU A 14 -39.13 4.76 -41.48
N GLY A 15 -39.06 4.77 -40.16
CA GLY A 15 -40.04 4.10 -39.30
C GLY A 15 -39.75 4.35 -37.84
N VAL A 16 -40.22 5.48 -37.29
CA VAL A 16 -40.34 5.74 -35.85
C VAL A 16 -41.69 5.16 -35.40
N PRO A 17 -41.73 4.60 -34.18
CA PRO A 17 -42.79 5.09 -33.31
C PRO A 17 -42.25 5.59 -31.96
N LEU A 18 -42.65 6.79 -31.71
CA LEU A 18 -42.69 7.52 -30.45
C LEU A 18 -43.56 6.71 -29.47
N VAL A 19 -42.98 6.26 -28.37
CA VAL A 19 -43.75 5.84 -27.19
C VAL A 19 -43.41 6.79 -26.05
N ALA A 20 -44.38 7.65 -25.78
CA ALA A 20 -44.43 8.47 -24.59
C ALA A 20 -44.47 7.58 -23.36
N LEU A 21 -43.53 7.69 -22.45
CA LEU A 21 -43.61 7.07 -21.15
C LEU A 21 -43.78 8.12 -20.06
N LEU A 22 -44.88 7.98 -19.39
CA LEU A 22 -45.44 8.73 -18.30
C LEU A 22 -44.40 8.89 -17.15
N LEU A 23 -44.17 10.10 -16.72
CA LEU A 23 -43.62 10.47 -15.44
C LEU A 23 -44.54 9.98 -14.32
N ALA A 24 -44.20 8.89 -13.66
CA ALA A 24 -44.69 8.52 -12.37
C ALA A 24 -43.73 9.05 -11.31
N ALA A 25 -44.10 10.13 -10.65
CA ALA A 25 -43.50 10.55 -9.40
C ALA A 25 -43.81 9.51 -8.34
N GLY A 26 -42.88 8.57 -8.16
CA GLY A 26 -42.89 7.60 -7.07
C GLY A 26 -42.06 8.16 -5.92
N CYS A 27 -42.70 8.58 -4.83
CA CYS A 27 -42.07 8.67 -3.52
C CYS A 27 -41.57 7.27 -3.17
N GLY A 28 -40.28 7.01 -3.39
CA GLY A 28 -39.64 5.77 -3.03
C GLY A 28 -39.30 5.78 -1.55
N ALA A 29 -39.98 4.93 -0.82
CA ALA A 29 -39.56 4.47 0.50
C ALA A 29 -38.13 3.95 0.42
N GLY A 30 -37.29 4.29 1.40
CA GLY A 30 -35.90 3.87 1.50
C GLY A 30 -35.77 2.34 1.42
N GLY A 31 -35.19 1.88 0.30
CA GLY A 31 -34.67 0.53 0.18
C GLY A 31 -33.41 0.36 1.07
N PRO A 32 -33.01 -0.89 1.36
CA PRO A 32 -31.82 -1.14 2.17
C PRO A 32 -30.64 -0.39 1.59
N GLY A 33 -30.01 0.45 2.44
CA GLY A 33 -29.08 1.51 2.09
C GLY A 33 -28.06 1.12 1.05
N ALA A 34 -27.81 2.06 0.13
CA ALA A 34 -26.69 1.96 -0.79
C ALA A 34 -25.42 1.55 -0.01
N PRO A 35 -24.56 0.70 -0.60
CA PRO A 35 -23.34 0.28 0.10
C PRO A 35 -22.63 1.54 0.59
N ALA A 36 -22.51 1.64 1.93
CA ALA A 36 -21.94 2.82 2.57
C ALA A 36 -20.62 3.14 1.91
N GLU A 37 -20.52 4.33 1.35
CA GLU A 37 -19.35 4.79 0.61
C GLU A 37 -18.11 4.66 1.50
N ARG A 38 -17.15 3.81 1.10
CA ARG A 38 -15.96 3.52 1.91
C ARG A 38 -14.96 4.66 1.89
N VAL A 39 -14.91 5.35 0.76
CA VAL A 39 -14.02 6.49 0.53
C VAL A 39 -14.87 7.65 0.05
N ARG A 40 -15.05 8.65 0.90
CA ARG A 40 -15.74 9.89 0.58
C ARG A 40 -14.72 11.02 0.51
N ASP A 41 -14.63 11.65 -0.65
CA ASP A 41 -13.66 12.71 -0.92
C ASP A 41 -14.34 14.06 -1.14
N ASP A 42 -14.72 14.76 -0.06
CA ASP A 42 -15.32 16.08 -0.14
C ASP A 42 -14.25 17.18 -0.36
N ALA A 43 -12.98 16.89 -0.13
CA ALA A 43 -11.88 17.83 -0.32
C ALA A 43 -11.23 17.77 -1.72
N GLY A 44 -11.52 16.75 -2.52
CA GLY A 44 -10.93 16.58 -3.85
C GLY A 44 -9.45 16.21 -3.82
N LEU A 45 -9.04 15.39 -2.87
CA LEU A 45 -7.66 14.93 -2.69
C LEU A 45 -7.38 13.58 -3.37
N ILE A 46 -8.41 12.87 -3.81
CA ILE A 46 -8.36 11.49 -4.30
C ILE A 46 -9.11 11.45 -5.62
N ASP A 47 -8.44 11.09 -6.71
CA ASP A 47 -9.12 10.94 -8.00
C ASP A 47 -10.02 9.68 -8.03
N GLU A 48 -10.87 9.59 -9.06
CA GLU A 48 -11.87 8.52 -9.18
C GLU A 48 -11.23 7.13 -9.22
N VAL A 49 -10.15 6.96 -9.96
CA VAL A 49 -9.44 5.67 -10.10
C VAL A 49 -8.84 5.25 -8.75
N GLN A 50 -8.23 6.18 -8.06
CA GLN A 50 -7.67 5.96 -6.72
C GLN A 50 -8.77 5.64 -5.70
N ARG A 51 -9.92 6.32 -5.78
CA ARG A 51 -11.06 6.09 -4.90
C ARG A 51 -11.63 4.68 -5.07
N GLU A 52 -11.75 4.23 -6.31
CA GLU A 52 -12.18 2.85 -6.61
C GLU A 52 -11.17 1.81 -6.11
N GLU A 53 -9.87 2.07 -6.30
CA GLU A 53 -8.80 1.18 -5.83
C GLU A 53 -8.80 1.05 -4.31
N LEU A 54 -8.87 2.16 -3.59
CA LEU A 54 -8.95 2.19 -2.13
C LEU A 54 -10.22 1.48 -1.64
N SER A 55 -11.37 1.76 -2.24
CA SER A 55 -12.64 1.15 -1.87
C SER A 55 -12.60 -0.38 -2.02
N ARG A 56 -12.03 -0.88 -3.11
CA ARG A 56 -11.84 -2.31 -3.35
C ARG A 56 -10.88 -2.91 -2.34
N TYR A 57 -9.78 -2.22 -2.03
CA TYR A 57 -8.81 -2.72 -1.06
C TYR A 57 -9.41 -2.77 0.37
N HIS A 58 -10.21 -1.78 0.75
CA HIS A 58 -10.91 -1.77 2.03
C HIS A 58 -12.02 -2.85 2.10
N GLU A 59 -12.65 -3.21 0.97
CA GLU A 59 -13.54 -4.37 0.92
C GLU A 59 -12.80 -5.67 1.24
N LEU A 60 -11.61 -5.85 0.67
CA LEU A 60 -10.75 -6.99 0.98
C LEU A 60 -10.31 -7.01 2.44
N LEU A 61 -10.04 -5.82 3.03
CA LEU A 61 -9.69 -5.70 4.45
C LEU A 61 -10.84 -6.16 5.34
N LEU A 62 -12.08 -5.80 5.01
CA LEU A 62 -13.25 -6.29 5.71
C LEU A 62 -13.41 -7.81 5.57
N HIS A 63 -13.31 -8.31 4.34
CA HIS A 63 -13.51 -9.74 4.07
C HIS A 63 -12.43 -10.62 4.73
N ASP A 64 -11.15 -10.25 4.59
CA ASP A 64 -10.02 -11.09 4.99
C ASP A 64 -9.62 -10.91 6.45
N HIS A 65 -9.83 -9.70 7.01
CA HIS A 65 -9.37 -9.31 8.33
C HIS A 65 -10.48 -8.87 9.27
N ASP A 66 -11.71 -8.81 8.80
CA ASP A 66 -12.88 -8.41 9.58
C ASP A 66 -12.74 -6.98 10.15
N ILE A 67 -12.23 -6.04 9.32
CA ILE A 67 -12.06 -4.63 9.67
C ILE A 67 -12.85 -3.77 8.70
N ASP A 68 -13.81 -2.99 9.21
CA ASP A 68 -14.54 -1.97 8.46
C ASP A 68 -13.71 -0.68 8.46
N TYR A 69 -12.96 -0.44 7.40
CA TYR A 69 -12.13 0.76 7.24
C TYR A 69 -12.78 1.74 6.28
N ARG A 70 -12.95 2.98 6.73
CA ARG A 70 -13.53 4.07 5.96
C ARG A 70 -12.61 5.28 5.95
N VAL A 71 -12.68 6.06 4.87
CA VAL A 71 -11.90 7.29 4.67
C VAL A 71 -12.86 8.43 4.33
N GLN A 72 -12.63 9.57 4.94
CA GLN A 72 -13.33 10.81 4.62
C GLN A 72 -12.35 11.96 4.53
N THR A 73 -12.41 12.75 3.46
CA THR A 73 -11.72 14.03 3.40
C THR A 73 -12.73 15.16 3.63
N VAL A 74 -12.29 16.22 4.32
CA VAL A 74 -13.13 17.38 4.68
C VAL A 74 -12.35 18.68 4.46
N ARG A 75 -13.05 19.82 4.56
CA ARG A 75 -12.43 21.15 4.51
C ARG A 75 -12.87 21.99 5.72
N GLY A 76 -11.90 22.51 6.44
CA GLY A 76 -12.13 23.54 7.45
C GLY A 76 -12.85 23.05 8.70
N GLU A 77 -12.63 21.81 9.13
CA GLU A 77 -13.25 21.29 10.34
C GLU A 77 -12.57 21.87 11.58
N PRO A 78 -13.27 22.68 12.42
CA PRO A 78 -12.64 23.36 13.55
C PRO A 78 -12.04 22.40 14.58
N ASP A 79 -12.76 21.31 14.91
CA ASP A 79 -12.34 20.27 15.85
C ASP A 79 -12.38 18.91 15.17
N LEU A 80 -11.27 18.54 14.55
CA LEU A 80 -11.15 17.28 13.81
C LEU A 80 -11.31 16.06 14.71
N ASN A 81 -10.91 16.13 15.99
CA ASN A 81 -11.05 15.01 16.92
C ASN A 81 -12.52 14.75 17.24
N LEU A 82 -13.24 15.81 17.60
CA LEU A 82 -14.66 15.71 17.87
C LEU A 82 -15.46 15.32 16.61
N TYR A 83 -15.09 15.88 15.47
CA TYR A 83 -15.68 15.50 14.19
C TYR A 83 -15.51 14.02 13.88
N ALA A 84 -14.28 13.50 13.97
CA ALA A 84 -13.98 12.10 13.67
C ALA A 84 -14.75 11.15 14.59
N ALA A 85 -14.79 11.43 15.89
CA ALA A 85 -15.54 10.63 16.84
C ALA A 85 -17.03 10.59 16.54
N ARG A 86 -17.65 11.75 16.28
CA ARG A 86 -19.07 11.84 15.87
C ARG A 86 -19.34 11.12 14.56
N ARG A 87 -18.49 11.32 13.54
CA ARG A 87 -18.66 10.66 12.24
C ARG A 87 -18.48 9.16 12.32
N TYR A 88 -17.61 8.69 13.21
CA TYR A 88 -17.46 7.26 13.47
C TYR A 88 -18.79 6.63 13.93
N GLU A 89 -19.47 7.28 14.89
CA GLU A 89 -20.77 6.81 15.39
C GLU A 89 -21.90 6.98 14.35
N GLU A 90 -21.99 8.15 13.68
CA GLU A 90 -23.02 8.42 12.67
C GLU A 90 -22.95 7.47 11.47
N LEU A 91 -21.74 7.09 11.05
CA LEU A 91 -21.50 6.15 9.97
C LEU A 91 -21.62 4.70 10.43
N GLU A 92 -21.82 4.46 11.73
CA GLU A 92 -21.81 3.13 12.33
C GLU A 92 -20.56 2.33 11.90
N VAL A 93 -19.36 2.98 11.98
CA VAL A 93 -18.11 2.36 11.56
C VAL A 93 -17.83 1.13 12.44
N GLY A 94 -17.51 0.01 11.81
CA GLY A 94 -17.38 -1.28 12.48
C GLY A 94 -18.65 -2.15 12.45
N SER A 95 -19.83 -1.60 12.08
CA SER A 95 -21.07 -2.37 11.98
C SER A 95 -21.03 -3.48 10.93
N ARG A 96 -20.19 -3.33 9.92
CA ARG A 96 -19.98 -4.34 8.87
C ARG A 96 -18.99 -5.44 9.30
N SER A 97 -18.20 -5.19 10.34
CA SER A 97 -17.35 -6.22 10.97
C SER A 97 -18.19 -7.09 11.89
N ARG A 98 -17.95 -8.39 11.87
CA ARG A 98 -18.61 -9.35 12.76
C ARG A 98 -18.27 -9.13 14.23
N THR A 99 -17.18 -8.42 14.49
CA THR A 99 -16.61 -8.21 15.83
C THR A 99 -16.55 -6.74 16.23
N GLY A 100 -17.13 -5.83 15.43
CA GLY A 100 -17.16 -4.39 15.70
C GLY A 100 -15.85 -3.68 15.41
N ARG A 101 -14.92 -4.29 14.67
CA ARG A 101 -13.63 -3.70 14.32
C ARG A 101 -13.81 -2.64 13.25
N GLY A 102 -13.67 -1.39 13.64
CA GLY A 102 -13.83 -0.23 12.77
C GLY A 102 -12.63 0.69 12.80
N LEU A 103 -12.35 1.33 11.67
CA LEU A 103 -11.36 2.40 11.49
C LEU A 103 -11.99 3.51 10.65
N LEU A 104 -11.81 4.75 11.04
CA LEU A 104 -12.18 5.93 10.25
C LEU A 104 -10.98 6.86 10.13
N LEU A 105 -10.48 7.06 8.92
CA LEU A 105 -9.49 8.07 8.62
C LEU A 105 -10.21 9.34 8.16
N VAL A 106 -9.94 10.46 8.83
CA VAL A 106 -10.42 11.79 8.43
C VAL A 106 -9.22 12.67 8.10
N ILE A 107 -9.28 13.33 6.94
CA ILE A 107 -8.22 14.23 6.45
C ILE A 107 -8.87 15.59 6.24
N ASP A 108 -8.43 16.62 6.97
CA ASP A 108 -8.85 18.01 6.80
C ASP A 108 -7.84 18.75 5.95
N ALA A 109 -8.24 19.03 4.70
CA ALA A 109 -7.36 19.65 3.70
C ALA A 109 -7.07 21.13 3.99
N GLU A 110 -7.98 21.84 4.65
CA GLU A 110 -7.82 23.27 4.90
C GLU A 110 -6.95 23.57 6.10
N HIS A 111 -7.11 22.79 7.19
CA HIS A 111 -6.28 22.93 8.38
C HIS A 111 -5.05 22.01 8.40
N ASP A 112 -4.84 21.25 7.33
CA ASP A 112 -3.66 20.42 7.16
C ASP A 112 -3.51 19.37 8.28
N ARG A 113 -4.62 18.72 8.65
CA ARG A 113 -4.69 17.76 9.75
C ARG A 113 -5.18 16.40 9.29
N VAL A 114 -4.74 15.36 9.99
CA VAL A 114 -5.20 13.98 9.83
C VAL A 114 -5.58 13.39 11.18
N ARG A 115 -6.59 12.54 11.19
CA ARG A 115 -7.04 11.79 12.34
C ARG A 115 -7.44 10.37 11.94
N LEU A 116 -6.84 9.37 12.59
CA LEU A 116 -7.27 7.98 12.49
C LEU A 116 -8.05 7.61 13.76
N GLU A 117 -9.36 7.53 13.63
CA GLU A 117 -10.25 7.10 14.71
C GLU A 117 -10.33 5.58 14.75
N VAL A 118 -10.11 5.00 15.94
CA VAL A 118 -10.02 3.56 16.16
C VAL A 118 -11.17 3.09 17.01
N GLY A 119 -11.89 2.07 16.53
CA GLY A 119 -12.95 1.42 17.30
C GLY A 119 -12.41 0.64 18.47
N ARG A 120 -13.20 0.58 19.56
CA ARG A 120 -12.84 -0.12 20.81
C ARG A 120 -12.38 -1.56 20.60
N ALA A 121 -12.94 -2.24 19.61
CA ALA A 121 -12.56 -3.62 19.28
C ALA A 121 -11.12 -3.75 18.73
N LEU A 122 -10.47 -2.64 18.37
CA LEU A 122 -9.09 -2.60 17.84
C LEU A 122 -8.09 -1.90 18.78
N GLU A 123 -8.52 -1.28 19.88
CA GLU A 123 -7.63 -0.52 20.78
C GLU A 123 -6.47 -1.35 21.32
N GLY A 124 -6.69 -2.63 21.59
CA GLY A 124 -5.63 -3.53 22.05
C GLY A 124 -4.50 -3.74 21.02
N GLN A 125 -4.81 -3.65 19.72
CA GLN A 125 -3.85 -3.82 18.62
C GLN A 125 -3.34 -2.48 18.08
N LEU A 126 -4.13 -1.43 18.23
CA LEU A 126 -3.86 -0.07 17.77
C LEU A 126 -4.04 0.93 18.93
N PRO A 127 -3.23 0.84 19.98
CA PRO A 127 -3.26 1.83 21.04
C PRO A 127 -2.78 3.20 20.51
N ASP A 128 -3.12 4.28 21.22
CA ASP A 128 -2.86 5.67 20.81
C ASP A 128 -1.43 5.92 20.35
N ALA A 129 -0.44 5.35 21.03
CA ALA A 129 0.96 5.50 20.64
C ALA A 129 1.27 4.92 19.25
N VAL A 130 0.57 3.86 18.85
CA VAL A 130 0.69 3.25 17.51
C VAL A 130 -0.05 4.09 16.49
N VAL A 131 -1.23 4.61 16.82
CA VAL A 131 -2.00 5.51 15.96
C VAL A 131 -1.19 6.77 15.67
N ALA A 132 -0.68 7.45 16.70
CA ALA A 132 0.17 8.61 16.56
C ALA A 132 1.44 8.31 15.72
N TYR A 133 2.05 7.15 15.92
CA TYR A 133 3.19 6.73 15.09
C TYR A 133 2.82 6.58 13.61
N LEU A 134 1.66 5.96 13.30
CA LEU A 134 1.18 5.81 11.92
C LEU A 134 0.84 7.17 11.29
N GLU A 135 0.17 8.05 12.03
CA GLU A 135 -0.13 9.40 11.55
C GLU A 135 1.14 10.18 11.23
N HIS A 136 2.06 10.30 12.18
CA HIS A 136 3.27 11.11 12.03
C HIS A 136 4.31 10.49 11.09
N ARG A 137 4.54 9.19 11.18
CA ARG A 137 5.70 8.52 10.55
C ARG A 137 5.36 7.79 9.26
N GLN A 138 4.05 7.59 8.98
CA GLN A 138 3.59 6.95 7.75
C GLN A 138 2.75 7.90 6.90
N MET A 139 1.68 8.49 7.43
CA MET A 139 0.73 9.27 6.65
C MET A 139 1.30 10.64 6.26
N VAL A 140 1.81 11.39 7.23
CA VAL A 140 2.29 12.78 7.02
C VAL A 140 3.33 12.89 5.89
N PRO A 141 4.36 12.03 5.77
CA PRO A 141 5.30 12.11 4.66
C PRO A 141 4.65 11.98 3.28
N PHE A 142 3.68 11.08 3.12
CA PHE A 142 2.92 10.95 1.88
C PHE A 142 2.05 12.16 1.61
N PHE A 143 1.35 12.64 2.62
CA PHE A 143 0.42 13.76 2.47
C PHE A 143 1.16 15.05 2.12
N ARG A 144 2.30 15.32 2.76
CA ARG A 144 3.19 16.45 2.42
C ARG A 144 3.69 16.42 0.98
N SER A 145 3.81 15.24 0.39
CA SER A 145 4.19 15.08 -1.02
C SER A 145 3.01 15.13 -1.98
N GLY A 146 1.79 15.42 -1.50
CA GLY A 146 0.57 15.41 -2.32
C GLY A 146 0.08 14.01 -2.73
N ARG A 147 0.65 12.94 -2.17
CA ARG A 147 0.33 11.55 -2.52
C ARG A 147 -0.64 10.92 -1.52
N VAL A 148 -1.79 11.57 -1.31
CA VAL A 148 -2.76 11.20 -0.28
C VAL A 148 -3.24 9.76 -0.44
N ALA A 149 -3.73 9.37 -1.61
CA ALA A 149 -4.23 8.02 -1.86
C ALA A 149 -3.15 6.94 -1.64
N HIS A 150 -1.93 7.18 -2.10
CA HIS A 150 -0.80 6.26 -1.85
C HIS A 150 -0.46 6.15 -0.36
N GLY A 151 -0.55 7.26 0.38
CA GLY A 151 -0.36 7.27 1.84
C GLY A 151 -1.41 6.43 2.56
N ILE A 152 -2.67 6.54 2.14
CA ILE A 152 -3.77 5.72 2.68
C ILE A 152 -3.50 4.23 2.41
N LEU A 153 -3.17 3.88 1.17
CA LEU A 153 -2.88 2.50 0.77
C LEU A 153 -1.70 1.92 1.56
N ALA A 154 -0.58 2.62 1.58
CA ALA A 154 0.63 2.20 2.30
C ALA A 154 0.39 2.07 3.83
N THR A 155 -0.47 2.91 4.40
CA THR A 155 -0.89 2.78 5.81
C THR A 155 -1.73 1.54 6.02
N THR A 156 -2.64 1.24 5.10
CA THR A 156 -3.47 0.03 5.17
C THR A 156 -2.62 -1.24 5.12
N GLU A 157 -1.54 -1.26 4.33
CA GLU A 157 -0.58 -2.39 4.31
C GLU A 157 0.11 -2.59 5.66
N LEU A 158 0.50 -1.52 6.35
CA LEU A 158 1.07 -1.62 7.70
C LEU A 158 0.04 -2.11 8.72
N LEU A 159 -1.23 -1.69 8.60
CA LEU A 159 -2.32 -2.21 9.44
C LEU A 159 -2.52 -3.71 9.23
N VAL A 160 -2.54 -4.19 7.98
CA VAL A 160 -2.62 -5.62 7.66
C VAL A 160 -1.47 -6.39 8.30
N SER A 161 -0.25 -5.87 8.20
CA SER A 161 0.93 -6.51 8.79
C SER A 161 0.79 -6.64 10.31
N ARG A 162 0.30 -5.61 11.00
CA ARG A 162 0.02 -5.67 12.45
C ARG A 162 -1.04 -6.69 12.82
N VAL A 163 -2.12 -6.75 12.04
CA VAL A 163 -3.17 -7.76 12.23
C VAL A 163 -2.61 -9.17 12.12
N GLN A 164 -1.75 -9.41 11.15
CA GLN A 164 -1.12 -10.71 10.97
C GLN A 164 -0.16 -11.06 12.11
N GLU A 165 0.61 -10.10 12.61
CA GLU A 165 1.45 -10.26 13.79
C GLU A 165 0.60 -10.59 15.03
N ALA A 166 -0.51 -9.89 15.24
CA ALA A 166 -1.44 -10.15 16.34
C ALA A 166 -2.06 -11.55 16.24
N ARG A 167 -2.46 -11.97 15.05
CA ARG A 167 -2.95 -13.36 14.81
C ARG A 167 -1.90 -14.41 15.13
N ALA A 168 -0.65 -14.19 14.71
CA ALA A 168 0.44 -15.12 14.94
C ALA A 168 0.75 -15.28 16.45
N ARG A 169 0.51 -14.24 17.25
CA ARG A 169 0.64 -14.28 18.71
C ARG A 169 -0.59 -14.81 19.46
N GLY A 170 -1.70 -15.02 18.75
CA GLY A 170 -2.98 -15.37 19.39
C GLY A 170 -3.77 -14.16 19.94
N ASP A 171 -3.29 -12.95 19.74
CA ASP A 171 -3.90 -11.71 20.26
C ASP A 171 -5.08 -11.21 19.42
N TRP A 172 -5.43 -11.93 18.34
CA TRP A 172 -6.50 -11.54 17.42
C TRP A 172 -7.86 -12.18 17.75
N ALA A 173 -7.93 -13.00 18.80
CA ALA A 173 -9.20 -13.58 19.20
C ALA A 173 -10.18 -12.47 19.60
N ALA A 174 -11.37 -12.48 19.00
CA ALA A 174 -12.39 -11.51 19.32
C ALA A 174 -13.07 -11.87 20.65
N PRO A 175 -13.04 -11.02 21.66
CA PRO A 175 -14.16 -10.98 22.60
C PRO A 175 -15.39 -10.59 21.76
N GLY A 176 -16.58 -11.00 22.05
CA GLY A 176 -17.78 -10.67 21.28
C GLY A 176 -17.85 -9.23 20.71
N PRO A 177 -18.87 -8.86 19.97
CA PRO A 177 -18.90 -7.59 19.23
C PRO A 177 -18.83 -6.40 20.23
N ILE A 178 -17.80 -5.56 20.08
CA ILE A 178 -17.62 -4.32 20.83
C ILE A 178 -17.72 -3.18 19.82
N HIS A 179 -18.76 -2.35 19.94
CA HIS A 179 -19.02 -1.24 19.04
C HIS A 179 -18.61 0.11 19.64
N GLY A 180 -18.50 1.13 18.80
CA GLY A 180 -18.17 2.49 19.15
C GLY A 180 -16.69 2.76 19.26
N THR A 181 -16.37 4.02 19.49
CA THR A 181 -15.00 4.54 19.65
C THR A 181 -14.80 5.16 21.03
N SER A 182 -13.56 5.26 21.50
CA SER A 182 -13.23 6.02 22.70
C SER A 182 -13.01 7.51 22.42
N GLY A 183 -12.82 7.90 21.17
CA GLY A 183 -12.40 9.26 20.79
C GLY A 183 -11.00 9.63 21.30
N ALA A 184 -10.20 8.63 21.71
CA ALA A 184 -8.86 8.87 22.26
C ALA A 184 -7.86 9.33 21.16
N GLY A 185 -6.80 10.01 21.58
CA GLY A 185 -5.74 10.51 20.73
C GLY A 185 -5.99 11.93 20.24
N ALA A 186 -5.03 12.49 19.51
CA ALA A 186 -5.07 13.85 18.97
C ALA A 186 -4.79 13.84 17.45
N ALA A 187 -5.46 14.76 16.73
CA ALA A 187 -5.18 14.94 15.31
C ALA A 187 -3.73 15.40 15.08
N THR A 188 -3.13 14.87 14.04
CA THR A 188 -1.76 15.16 13.64
C THR A 188 -1.72 16.15 12.49
N GLN A 189 -0.74 17.08 12.50
CA GLN A 189 -0.51 18.01 11.39
C GLN A 189 0.03 17.25 10.18
N ALA A 190 -0.64 17.37 9.03
CA ALA A 190 -0.35 16.57 7.85
C ALA A 190 0.53 17.24 6.80
N GLY A 191 0.47 18.57 6.65
CA GLY A 191 1.20 19.29 5.61
C GLY A 191 0.76 18.90 4.20
N LEU A 192 -0.53 19.09 3.85
CA LEU A 192 -1.12 18.74 2.55
C LEU A 192 -0.81 19.74 1.42
N GLY A 193 -0.03 20.78 1.70
CA GLY A 193 0.32 21.82 0.72
C GLY A 193 1.05 21.25 -0.49
N ALA A 194 0.61 21.63 -1.69
CA ALA A 194 1.24 21.26 -2.94
C ALA A 194 2.71 21.69 -2.98
N GLY A 195 3.62 20.75 -3.25
CA GLY A 195 5.02 21.06 -3.58
C GLY A 195 6.01 21.08 -2.43
N ALA A 196 5.65 20.66 -1.22
CA ALA A 196 6.64 20.37 -0.21
C ALA A 196 7.45 19.14 -0.66
N GLU A 197 8.72 19.34 -1.02
CA GLU A 197 9.64 18.22 -1.19
C GLU A 197 9.56 17.34 0.08
N PRO A 198 9.49 16.00 -0.07
CA PRO A 198 9.49 15.12 1.08
C PRO A 198 10.73 15.41 1.90
N SER A 199 10.54 15.89 3.15
CA SER A 199 11.66 16.07 4.08
C SER A 199 12.28 14.71 4.32
N ARG A 200 13.35 14.43 3.58
CA ARG A 200 14.21 13.29 3.83
C ARG A 200 15.10 13.71 4.99
N GLU A 201 14.63 13.41 6.20
CA GLU A 201 15.48 13.57 7.38
C GLU A 201 16.70 12.68 7.14
N ALA A 202 17.82 13.31 6.85
CA ALA A 202 19.11 12.65 7.01
C ALA A 202 19.31 12.43 8.52
N PRO A 203 19.88 11.31 8.95
CA PRO A 203 20.29 11.17 10.33
C PRO A 203 21.22 12.34 10.69
N ASP A 204 21.03 12.91 11.89
CA ASP A 204 21.79 14.07 12.40
C ASP A 204 23.30 13.83 12.44
N ASP A 205 23.71 12.58 12.33
CA ASP A 205 25.11 12.18 12.17
C ASP A 205 25.28 11.51 10.81
N ALA A 206 26.01 12.15 9.90
CA ALA A 206 26.41 11.59 8.61
C ALA A 206 27.39 10.42 8.79
N GLY A 207 27.09 9.55 9.74
CA GLY A 207 27.73 8.28 9.95
C GLY A 207 27.84 7.55 8.62
N THR A 208 28.88 6.89 8.39
CA THR A 208 29.36 6.23 7.16
C THR A 208 28.21 5.77 6.26
N ALA A 209 27.88 6.59 5.24
CA ALA A 209 26.80 6.31 4.28
C ALA A 209 26.89 4.85 3.83
N ALA A 210 25.75 4.17 3.77
CA ALA A 210 25.69 2.77 3.38
C ALA A 210 26.34 2.58 2.00
N ARG A 211 27.40 1.78 1.94
CA ARG A 211 28.21 1.57 0.73
C ARG A 211 27.98 0.17 0.14
N ALA A 212 28.04 0.12 -1.18
CA ALA A 212 28.01 -1.13 -1.94
C ALA A 212 29.15 -2.06 -1.51
N GLY A 213 28.83 -3.32 -1.28
CA GLY A 213 29.77 -4.34 -0.83
C GLY A 213 30.53 -5.02 -1.97
N ALA A 214 31.59 -5.76 -1.59
CA ALA A 214 32.25 -6.68 -2.49
C ALA A 214 31.43 -7.97 -2.75
N THR A 215 30.45 -8.28 -1.88
CA THR A 215 29.50 -9.38 -2.02
C THR A 215 28.07 -8.88 -1.88
N PRO A 216 27.06 -9.61 -2.41
CA PRO A 216 25.65 -9.30 -2.21
C PRO A 216 25.25 -9.22 -0.73
N GLU A 217 25.77 -10.13 0.09
CA GLU A 217 25.50 -10.19 1.53
C GLU A 217 26.03 -8.95 2.25
N ALA A 218 27.23 -8.48 1.89
CA ALA A 218 27.79 -7.25 2.48
C ALA A 218 26.94 -6.02 2.11
N THR A 219 26.44 -5.96 0.89
CA THR A 219 25.51 -4.90 0.45
C THR A 219 24.18 -4.97 1.20
N LEU A 220 23.61 -6.18 1.36
CA LEU A 220 22.37 -6.36 2.12
C LEU A 220 22.55 -5.94 3.58
N ALA A 221 23.66 -6.28 4.20
CA ALA A 221 23.97 -5.89 5.57
C ALA A 221 24.09 -4.36 5.72
N ALA A 222 24.74 -3.68 4.75
CA ALA A 222 24.84 -2.24 4.73
C ALA A 222 23.46 -1.57 4.55
N TYR A 223 22.62 -2.11 3.67
CA TYR A 223 21.25 -1.63 3.46
C TYR A 223 20.38 -1.83 4.71
N THR A 224 20.43 -3.03 5.33
CA THR A 224 19.66 -3.31 6.56
C THR A 224 20.03 -2.35 7.68
N ARG A 225 21.31 -1.96 7.77
CA ARG A 225 21.75 -0.94 8.73
C ARG A 225 21.16 0.43 8.39
N ALA A 226 21.22 0.87 7.13
CA ALA A 226 20.60 2.11 6.69
C ALA A 226 19.09 2.16 7.02
N LEU A 227 18.38 1.05 6.82
CA LEU A 227 16.97 0.95 7.24
C LEU A 227 16.80 1.12 8.76
N ALA A 228 17.65 0.49 9.57
CA ALA A 228 17.61 0.61 11.03
C ALA A 228 17.94 2.03 11.53
N GLU A 229 18.79 2.73 10.81
CA GLU A 229 19.16 4.14 11.03
C GLU A 229 18.14 5.11 10.42
N ARG A 230 17.12 4.58 9.73
CA ARG A 230 16.08 5.34 9.00
C ARG A 230 16.67 6.30 7.95
N ASP A 231 17.79 5.91 7.31
CA ASP A 231 18.39 6.66 6.23
C ASP A 231 17.59 6.48 4.93
N ALA A 232 16.70 7.43 4.65
CA ALA A 232 15.80 7.42 3.49
C ALA A 232 16.42 8.05 2.23
N ARG A 233 17.71 8.40 2.22
CA ARG A 233 18.34 9.04 1.07
C ARG A 233 18.30 8.15 -0.18
N PRO A 234 17.89 8.69 -1.34
CA PRO A 234 17.74 7.91 -2.57
C PRO A 234 19.07 7.63 -3.27
N ASP A 235 20.13 8.34 -2.88
CA ASP A 235 21.44 8.32 -3.53
C ASP A 235 22.47 7.45 -2.81
N LEU A 236 22.05 6.65 -1.81
CA LEU A 236 22.93 5.71 -1.13
C LEU A 236 23.65 4.79 -2.12
N ASP A 237 24.94 4.57 -1.90
CA ASP A 237 25.77 3.76 -2.81
C ASP A 237 25.34 2.29 -2.89
N VAL A 238 24.60 1.80 -1.89
CA VAL A 238 24.02 0.44 -1.93
C VAL A 238 22.99 0.23 -3.03
N TYR A 239 22.46 1.27 -3.65
CA TYR A 239 21.46 1.21 -4.71
C TYR A 239 22.07 1.24 -6.11
N SER A 240 21.51 0.46 -7.03
CA SER A 240 21.84 0.56 -8.46
C SER A 240 21.49 1.94 -9.03
N ALA A 241 22.08 2.28 -10.17
CA ALA A 241 21.78 3.56 -10.83
C ALA A 241 20.29 3.73 -11.13
N ASP A 242 19.61 2.66 -11.54
CA ASP A 242 18.18 2.67 -11.83
C ASP A 242 17.34 2.80 -10.54
N THR A 243 17.73 2.10 -9.49
CA THR A 243 17.10 2.22 -8.18
C THR A 243 17.21 3.65 -7.63
N ARG A 244 18.39 4.28 -7.73
CA ARG A 244 18.55 5.67 -7.31
C ARG A 244 17.66 6.64 -8.09
N ARG A 245 17.47 6.40 -9.41
CA ARG A 245 16.53 7.19 -10.23
C ARG A 245 15.09 7.03 -9.74
N MET A 246 14.65 5.79 -9.57
CA MET A 246 13.31 5.46 -9.08
C MET A 246 13.04 6.08 -7.71
N LEU A 247 13.96 5.93 -6.76
CA LEU A 247 13.77 6.40 -5.39
C LEU A 247 13.73 7.93 -5.24
N ARG A 248 14.22 8.69 -6.22
CA ARG A 248 14.05 10.16 -6.20
C ARG A 248 12.58 10.58 -6.21
N ASP A 249 11.76 9.80 -6.89
CA ASP A 249 10.33 10.06 -7.02
C ASP A 249 9.48 9.29 -6.00
N TRP A 250 10.11 8.55 -5.08
CA TRP A 250 9.41 7.74 -4.10
C TRP A 250 9.42 8.37 -2.71
N VAL A 251 8.31 8.18 -1.99
CA VAL A 251 8.24 8.49 -0.56
C VAL A 251 8.65 7.23 0.21
N VAL A 252 9.76 7.31 0.93
CA VAL A 252 10.22 6.27 1.85
C VAL A 252 10.04 6.78 3.27
N THR A 253 9.24 6.07 4.08
CA THR A 253 8.88 6.54 5.41
C THR A 253 9.62 5.78 6.50
N PRO A 254 9.86 6.40 7.67
CA PRO A 254 10.40 5.71 8.83
C PRO A 254 9.62 4.46 9.21
N ALA A 255 8.28 4.51 9.10
CA ALA A 255 7.42 3.37 9.43
C ALA A 255 7.61 2.18 8.48
N GLN A 256 7.80 2.43 7.18
CA GLN A 256 8.13 1.39 6.20
C GLN A 256 9.50 0.78 6.49
N MET A 257 10.52 1.61 6.78
CA MET A 257 11.86 1.13 7.11
C MET A 257 11.86 0.26 8.38
N ASP A 258 11.21 0.72 9.44
CA ASP A 258 11.06 -0.04 10.69
C ASP A 258 10.32 -1.37 10.44
N HIS A 259 9.30 -1.36 9.57
CA HIS A 259 8.56 -2.58 9.21
C HIS A 259 9.47 -3.59 8.48
N LEU A 260 10.25 -3.15 7.49
CA LEU A 260 11.21 -3.99 6.79
C LEU A 260 12.23 -4.62 7.75
N VAL A 261 12.84 -3.81 8.62
CA VAL A 261 13.81 -4.30 9.62
C VAL A 261 13.18 -5.37 10.51
N ARG A 262 11.96 -5.16 11.01
CA ARG A 262 11.26 -6.15 11.84
C ARG A 262 10.98 -7.43 11.06
N THR A 263 10.48 -7.31 9.83
CA THR A 263 10.12 -8.46 8.98
C THR A 263 11.33 -9.32 8.69
N TYR A 264 12.42 -8.71 8.21
CA TYR A 264 13.60 -9.47 7.78
C TYR A 264 14.46 -9.98 8.95
N ARG A 265 14.32 -9.43 10.16
CA ARG A 265 15.02 -9.96 11.35
C ARG A 265 14.67 -11.42 11.65
N GLY A 266 13.48 -11.86 11.32
CA GLY A 266 13.02 -13.23 11.52
C GLY A 266 13.20 -14.15 10.32
N CYS A 267 13.94 -13.72 9.30
CA CYS A 267 14.13 -14.49 8.06
C CYS A 267 15.53 -15.04 7.94
N HIS A 268 15.64 -16.23 7.32
CA HIS A 268 16.89 -16.95 7.17
C HIS A 268 17.32 -16.91 5.69
N PRO A 269 18.22 -16.01 5.30
CA PRO A 269 18.66 -15.91 3.91
C PRO A 269 19.45 -17.14 3.48
N GLU A 270 19.19 -17.61 2.24
CA GLU A 270 20.09 -18.54 1.57
C GLU A 270 21.33 -17.78 1.06
N PRO A 271 22.49 -18.45 0.86
CA PRO A 271 23.64 -17.85 0.21
C PRO A 271 23.27 -17.25 -1.15
N ALA A 272 23.93 -16.16 -1.51
CA ALA A 272 23.67 -15.50 -2.79
C ALA A 272 23.89 -16.44 -3.98
N ARG A 273 22.95 -16.46 -4.90
CA ARG A 273 23.06 -17.13 -6.20
C ARG A 273 23.46 -16.12 -7.26
N LEU A 274 24.51 -16.43 -7.99
CA LEU A 274 25.04 -15.56 -9.03
C LEU A 274 24.67 -16.13 -10.42
N ASP A 275 24.47 -15.22 -11.38
CA ASP A 275 24.36 -15.62 -12.78
C ASP A 275 25.73 -16.06 -13.35
N ALA A 276 25.71 -16.70 -14.52
CA ALA A 276 26.92 -17.20 -15.17
C ALA A 276 27.95 -16.11 -15.50
N ALA A 277 27.49 -14.88 -15.70
CA ALA A 277 28.33 -13.73 -16.01
C ALA A 277 28.86 -13.02 -14.75
N ASN A 278 28.46 -13.45 -13.54
CA ASN A 278 28.78 -12.77 -12.28
C ASN A 278 28.40 -11.28 -12.29
N ALA A 279 27.30 -10.96 -13.01
CA ALA A 279 26.78 -9.61 -13.17
C ALA A 279 25.53 -9.37 -12.36
N ARG A 280 24.79 -10.44 -11.99
CA ARG A 280 23.55 -10.39 -11.19
C ARG A 280 23.61 -11.42 -10.06
N ALA A 281 22.97 -11.09 -8.97
CA ALA A 281 22.84 -12.01 -7.85
C ALA A 281 21.45 -11.91 -7.18
N VAL A 282 21.07 -12.98 -6.51
CA VAL A 282 19.83 -13.05 -5.72
C VAL A 282 20.14 -13.66 -4.36
N ILE A 283 19.75 -12.97 -3.30
CA ILE A 283 19.60 -13.56 -1.97
C ILE A 283 18.11 -13.86 -1.80
N ARG A 284 17.78 -15.13 -1.63
CA ARG A 284 16.40 -15.59 -1.44
C ARG A 284 16.22 -16.25 -0.09
N TYR A 285 14.98 -16.52 0.24
CA TYR A 285 14.58 -17.14 1.50
C TYR A 285 13.84 -18.45 1.24
N PRO A 286 13.81 -19.37 2.18
CA PRO A 286 13.03 -20.60 2.05
C PRO A 286 11.56 -20.32 1.75
N ILE A 287 10.94 -21.11 0.86
CA ILE A 287 9.55 -20.91 0.42
C ILE A 287 8.55 -20.77 1.59
N PRO A 288 8.67 -21.50 2.73
CA PRO A 288 7.77 -21.26 3.88
C PRO A 288 7.87 -19.86 4.48
N GLU A 289 8.99 -19.15 4.28
CA GLU A 289 9.21 -17.79 4.79
C GLU A 289 8.71 -16.71 3.82
N ARG A 290 7.51 -16.87 3.26
CA ARG A 290 6.95 -15.99 2.21
C ARG A 290 6.75 -14.53 2.58
N ARG A 291 6.96 -14.13 3.81
CA ARG A 291 6.97 -12.72 4.22
C ARG A 291 8.26 -12.01 3.78
N CYS A 292 9.30 -12.75 3.50
CA CYS A 292 10.61 -12.26 3.12
C CYS A 292 10.81 -12.48 1.63
N SER A 293 10.61 -11.41 0.85
CA SER A 293 10.86 -11.46 -0.59
C SER A 293 12.35 -11.58 -0.87
N PRO A 294 12.74 -12.16 -2.02
CA PRO A 294 14.13 -12.20 -2.42
C PRO A 294 14.67 -10.79 -2.65
N TRP A 295 15.98 -10.62 -2.49
CA TRP A 295 16.70 -9.40 -2.83
C TRP A 295 17.45 -9.58 -4.14
N PHE A 296 17.31 -8.64 -5.06
CA PHE A 296 17.98 -8.61 -6.36
C PHE A 296 19.17 -7.65 -6.34
N PHE A 297 20.28 -8.11 -6.91
CA PHE A 297 21.50 -7.33 -6.98
C PHE A 297 22.06 -7.31 -8.39
N VAL A 298 22.60 -6.15 -8.78
CA VAL A 298 23.37 -5.98 -10.01
C VAL A 298 24.79 -5.54 -9.66
N ARG A 299 25.77 -5.97 -10.46
CA ARG A 299 27.15 -5.58 -10.25
C ARG A 299 27.48 -4.36 -11.12
N GLU A 300 27.74 -3.23 -10.48
CA GLU A 300 28.13 -1.98 -11.12
C GLU A 300 29.50 -1.52 -10.56
N GLN A 301 30.41 -1.18 -11.45
CA GLN A 301 31.76 -0.70 -11.09
C GLN A 301 32.48 -1.65 -10.10
N GLY A 302 32.31 -2.96 -10.32
CA GLY A 302 32.95 -4.00 -9.50
C GLY A 302 32.32 -4.26 -8.13
N ARG A 303 31.24 -3.55 -7.76
CA ARG A 303 30.52 -3.70 -6.49
C ARG A 303 29.09 -4.12 -6.70
N TRP A 304 28.52 -4.80 -5.70
CA TRP A 304 27.14 -5.26 -5.72
C TRP A 304 26.20 -4.16 -5.21
N ARG A 305 25.12 -3.92 -5.93
CA ARG A 305 24.07 -2.93 -5.60
C ARG A 305 22.70 -3.53 -5.69
N LEU A 306 21.79 -3.04 -4.87
CA LEU A 306 20.38 -3.46 -4.88
C LEU A 306 19.67 -2.96 -6.14
N ASP A 307 18.95 -3.86 -6.80
CA ASP A 307 18.08 -3.59 -7.93
C ASP A 307 16.62 -3.61 -7.48
N LEU A 308 16.22 -2.57 -6.74
CA LEU A 308 14.84 -2.43 -6.27
C LEU A 308 13.88 -2.12 -7.42
N THR A 309 14.37 -1.58 -8.54
CA THR A 309 13.55 -1.28 -9.72
C THR A 309 12.98 -2.56 -10.32
N THR A 310 13.83 -3.57 -10.53
CA THR A 310 13.35 -4.89 -11.01
C THR A 310 12.51 -5.59 -9.94
N MET A 311 12.87 -5.51 -8.66
CA MET A 311 12.05 -6.07 -7.59
C MET A 311 10.64 -5.46 -7.59
N GLN A 312 10.53 -4.16 -7.72
CA GLN A 312 9.25 -3.44 -7.73
C GLN A 312 8.37 -3.86 -8.93
N SER A 313 8.93 -4.15 -10.08
CA SER A 313 8.18 -4.63 -11.24
C SER A 313 7.79 -6.10 -11.14
N ALA A 314 8.69 -6.95 -10.64
CA ALA A 314 8.56 -8.40 -10.67
C ALA A 314 7.85 -9.00 -9.44
N ILE A 315 7.86 -8.30 -8.29
CA ILE A 315 7.37 -8.82 -7.01
C ILE A 315 6.15 -8.02 -6.54
N ARG A 316 5.14 -8.73 -6.04
CA ARG A 316 3.97 -8.17 -5.36
C ARG A 316 3.70 -8.95 -4.08
N PHE A 317 3.09 -8.29 -3.12
CA PHE A 317 2.58 -8.93 -1.91
C PHE A 317 1.08 -9.17 -2.04
N GLY A 318 0.65 -10.35 -1.65
CA GLY A 318 -0.75 -10.73 -1.61
C GLY A 318 -1.42 -10.35 -0.28
N ARG A 319 -2.70 -10.70 -0.15
CA ARG A 319 -3.54 -10.40 1.03
C ARG A 319 -2.98 -10.91 2.37
N SER A 320 -2.19 -11.98 2.33
CA SER A 320 -1.54 -12.56 3.51
C SER A 320 -0.13 -12.01 3.76
N ASN A 321 0.24 -10.91 3.12
CA ASN A 321 1.60 -10.36 3.11
C ASN A 321 2.66 -11.37 2.61
N ALA A 322 2.21 -12.38 1.87
CA ALA A 322 3.07 -13.34 1.21
C ALA A 322 3.46 -12.79 -0.16
N TRP A 323 4.74 -12.74 -0.44
CA TRP A 323 5.21 -12.30 -1.74
C TRP A 323 4.94 -13.32 -2.85
N ARG A 324 4.82 -12.81 -4.07
CA ARG A 324 4.67 -13.59 -5.30
C ARG A 324 5.31 -12.86 -6.47
N PHE A 325 5.65 -13.59 -7.51
CA PHE A 325 5.99 -12.96 -8.80
C PHE A 325 4.73 -12.46 -9.52
N VAL A 326 4.88 -11.41 -10.29
CA VAL A 326 3.84 -10.93 -11.19
C VAL A 326 3.80 -11.86 -12.40
N PRO A 327 2.68 -12.57 -12.67
CA PRO A 327 2.60 -13.47 -13.81
C PRO A 327 2.84 -12.73 -15.13
N GLY A 328 3.65 -13.33 -16.01
CA GLY A 328 3.96 -12.76 -17.33
C GLY A 328 5.01 -11.64 -17.33
N VAL A 329 5.54 -11.23 -16.17
CA VAL A 329 6.65 -10.28 -16.10
C VAL A 329 7.97 -11.04 -16.19
N GLU A 330 8.70 -10.85 -17.28
CA GLU A 330 10.05 -11.39 -17.44
C GLU A 330 11.05 -10.50 -16.70
N HIS A 331 12.01 -11.11 -16.06
CA HIS A 331 13.09 -10.42 -15.37
C HIS A 331 14.40 -11.23 -15.41
N PRO A 332 15.58 -10.58 -15.38
CA PRO A 332 16.87 -11.25 -15.59
C PRO A 332 17.36 -12.09 -14.41
N TYR A 333 16.56 -12.25 -13.36
CA TYR A 333 16.92 -12.97 -12.13
C TYR A 333 16.32 -14.39 -12.05
N GLY A 334 15.71 -14.88 -13.15
CA GLY A 334 15.08 -16.21 -13.21
C GLY A 334 16.02 -17.37 -12.86
N PHE A 335 17.32 -17.25 -13.19
CA PHE A 335 18.36 -18.25 -12.89
C PHE A 335 18.40 -18.66 -11.40
N ALA A 336 18.08 -17.76 -10.51
CA ALA A 336 18.15 -18.04 -9.08
C ALA A 336 16.95 -18.86 -8.56
N PHE A 337 15.92 -19.06 -9.37
CA PHE A 337 14.68 -19.75 -9.01
C PHE A 337 14.49 -21.07 -9.76
N GLU A 338 15.53 -21.55 -10.43
CA GLU A 338 15.55 -22.88 -11.01
C GLU A 338 15.23 -23.92 -9.93
N GLY A 339 14.33 -24.85 -10.24
CA GLY A 339 13.84 -25.85 -9.28
C GLY A 339 12.67 -25.38 -8.41
N TRP A 340 12.19 -24.15 -8.59
CA TRP A 340 10.91 -23.70 -8.04
C TRP A 340 9.82 -23.80 -9.12
N SER A 341 8.62 -24.16 -8.72
CA SER A 341 7.42 -23.97 -9.56
C SER A 341 6.63 -22.77 -9.06
N LEU A 342 5.90 -22.13 -9.96
CA LEU A 342 4.99 -21.05 -9.59
C LEU A 342 3.56 -21.53 -9.83
N ASP A 343 2.65 -21.22 -8.92
CA ASP A 343 1.25 -21.42 -9.18
C ASP A 343 0.72 -20.38 -10.19
N ARG A 344 -0.54 -20.52 -10.61
CA ARG A 344 -1.19 -19.61 -11.57
C ARG A 344 -1.21 -18.13 -11.14
N ASN A 345 -1.02 -17.87 -9.85
CA ASN A 345 -1.00 -16.53 -9.29
C ASN A 345 0.43 -16.00 -9.06
N GLY A 346 1.46 -16.79 -9.39
CA GLY A 346 2.86 -16.44 -9.23
C GLY A 346 3.45 -16.76 -7.86
N PHE A 347 2.73 -17.49 -6.98
CA PHE A 347 3.29 -17.90 -5.70
C PHE A 347 4.27 -19.07 -5.88
N PRO A 348 5.48 -18.96 -5.28
CA PRO A 348 6.45 -20.05 -5.36
C PRO A 348 6.00 -21.28 -4.57
N GLN A 349 6.24 -22.43 -5.17
CA GLN A 349 6.00 -23.76 -4.63
C GLN A 349 7.29 -24.57 -4.67
N VAL A 350 7.47 -25.45 -3.72
CA VAL A 350 8.53 -26.46 -3.83
C VAL A 350 8.14 -27.40 -4.97
N ALA A 351 9.00 -27.55 -5.99
CA ALA A 351 8.76 -28.53 -7.04
C ALA A 351 8.60 -29.91 -6.40
N ARG A 352 7.50 -30.60 -6.69
CA ARG A 352 7.36 -32.00 -6.30
C ARG A 352 8.46 -32.77 -7.05
N ARG A 353 9.29 -33.49 -6.32
CA ARG A 353 10.13 -34.51 -6.92
C ARG A 353 9.20 -35.67 -7.23
N ASP A 354 8.93 -35.88 -8.51
CA ASP A 354 8.29 -37.10 -9.00
C ASP A 354 9.18 -38.30 -8.75
#